data_8337da5f9bbc576c538d453fa7bd773a
#
_entry.id   8337da5f9bbc576c538d453fa7bd773a
#
_cell.length_a   1.000
_cell.length_b   1.000
_cell.length_c   1.000
_cell.angle_alpha   90.00
_cell.angle_beta   90.00
_cell.angle_gamma   90.00
#
_symmetry.space_group_name_H-M   'P 1'
#
loop_
_entity.id
_entity.type
_entity.pdbx_description
1 polymer ?
#
loop_
_entity_poly.entity_id
_entity_poly.type
_entity_poly.pdbx_seq_one_letter_code
_entity_poly.pdbx_strand_id
1 'polypeptide(L)'
;MRRYLLPLLALAAMLCAGCATDQRNQALIHTLSAYGSTLRWGDFQSALQFVDPKVREANQPTALDLARYQQVRVTGYDDGAGPVPDGENVVRQVVQIGLVNINTQSERTVIDRQTWRYDPEKKRWWLVSGLPDITRE
;
A
#
# COMPACT_ATOMS: atom_id res chain seq x y z
N MET A 1 47.90 13.30 10.70
CA MET A 1 46.96 13.05 9.60
C MET A 1 46.03 11.85 9.83
N ARG A 2 46.51 10.75 10.38
CA ARG A 2 45.63 9.56 10.65
C ARG A 2 44.54 9.78 11.70
N ARG A 3 44.65 10.75 12.57
CA ARG A 3 43.67 11.01 13.66
C ARG A 3 42.38 11.73 13.20
N TYR A 4 42.39 12.38 12.06
CA TYR A 4 41.26 13.16 11.56
C TYR A 4 40.42 12.40 10.49
N LEU A 5 40.92 11.25 9.98
CA LEU A 5 40.21 10.41 8.99
C LEU A 5 39.05 9.63 9.61
N LEU A 6 39.17 9.20 10.87
CA LEU A 6 38.12 8.44 11.57
C LEU A 6 36.83 9.25 11.82
N PRO A 7 36.90 10.52 12.33
CA PRO A 7 35.67 11.29 12.50
C PRO A 7 35.03 11.73 11.17
N LEU A 8 35.85 11.93 10.12
CA LEU A 8 35.30 12.25 8.77
C LEU A 8 34.55 11.09 8.15
N LEU A 9 35.04 9.86 8.35
CA LEU A 9 34.36 8.63 7.86
C LEU A 9 33.04 8.37 8.59
N ALA A 10 33.01 8.64 9.92
CA ALA A 10 31.79 8.50 10.72
C ALA A 10 30.72 9.53 10.33
N LEU A 11 31.13 10.75 10.01
CA LEU A 11 30.21 11.81 9.55
C LEU A 11 29.61 11.48 8.18
N ALA A 12 30.42 10.94 7.26
CA ALA A 12 29.95 10.53 5.94
C ALA A 12 28.93 9.36 6.01
N ALA A 13 29.12 8.42 6.94
CA ALA A 13 28.19 7.31 7.15
C ALA A 13 26.81 7.75 7.67
N MET A 14 26.77 8.80 8.53
CA MET A 14 25.51 9.36 9.03
C MET A 14 24.68 10.06 7.93
N LEU A 15 25.34 10.69 6.95
CA LEU A 15 24.64 11.36 5.84
C LEU A 15 23.97 10.38 4.89
N CYS A 16 24.55 9.19 4.69
CA CYS A 16 23.95 8.16 3.81
C CYS A 16 22.71 7.51 4.43
N ALA A 17 22.63 7.38 5.74
CA ALA A 17 21.47 6.79 6.42
C ALA A 17 20.21 7.68 6.31
N GLY A 18 20.37 9.00 6.36
CA GLY A 18 19.27 9.95 6.21
C GLY A 18 18.61 9.90 4.84
N CYS A 19 19.41 9.83 3.77
CA CYS A 19 18.88 9.77 2.39
C CYS A 19 18.08 8.50 2.11
N ALA A 20 18.50 7.34 2.64
CA ALA A 20 17.78 6.08 2.44
C ALA A 20 16.42 6.07 3.13
N THR A 21 16.30 6.67 4.32
CA THR A 21 15.04 6.80 5.06
C THR A 21 14.07 7.71 4.33
N ASP A 22 14.53 8.84 3.81
CA ASP A 22 13.70 9.78 3.05
C ASP A 22 13.17 9.16 1.76
N GLN A 23 14.00 8.43 1.02
CA GLN A 23 13.58 7.71 -0.18
C GLN A 23 12.50 6.67 0.12
N ARG A 24 12.65 5.92 1.21
CA ARG A 24 11.65 4.93 1.64
C ARG A 24 10.32 5.58 1.99
N ASN A 25 10.35 6.68 2.71
CA ASN A 25 9.15 7.41 3.09
C ASN A 25 8.44 8.05 1.88
N GLN A 26 9.18 8.64 0.96
CA GLN A 26 8.63 9.17 -0.28
C GLN A 26 8.04 8.05 -1.16
N ALA A 27 8.71 6.91 -1.26
CA ALA A 27 8.19 5.74 -1.96
C ALA A 27 6.89 5.22 -1.34
N LEU A 28 6.77 5.25 0.01
CA LEU A 28 5.53 4.90 0.70
C LEU A 28 4.39 5.82 0.31
N ILE A 29 4.57 7.12 0.47
CA ILE A 29 3.54 8.13 0.15
C ILE A 29 3.09 7.98 -1.31
N HIS A 30 4.03 7.85 -2.23
CA HIS A 30 3.73 7.65 -3.64
C HIS A 30 2.94 6.36 -3.89
N THR A 31 3.35 5.25 -3.27
CA THR A 31 2.69 3.95 -3.43
C THR A 31 1.26 3.96 -2.88
N LEU A 32 1.05 4.52 -1.68
CA LEU A 32 -0.28 4.62 -1.08
C LEU A 32 -1.22 5.49 -1.91
N SER A 33 -0.73 6.63 -2.39
CA SER A 33 -1.49 7.51 -3.27
C SER A 33 -1.83 6.85 -4.60
N ALA A 34 -0.88 6.16 -5.23
CA ALA A 34 -1.10 5.43 -6.48
C ALA A 34 -2.11 4.30 -6.31
N TYR A 35 -2.02 3.54 -5.21
CA TYR A 35 -2.99 2.49 -4.90
C TYR A 35 -4.40 3.02 -4.73
N GLY A 36 -4.59 4.06 -3.90
CA GLY A 36 -5.89 4.69 -3.71
C GLY A 36 -6.47 5.25 -5.01
N SER A 37 -5.63 5.87 -5.84
CA SER A 37 -6.03 6.36 -7.17
C SER A 37 -6.43 5.24 -8.11
N THR A 38 -5.71 4.11 -8.09
CA THR A 38 -6.04 2.92 -8.91
C THR A 38 -7.40 2.35 -8.53
N LEU A 39 -7.72 2.26 -7.23
CA LEU A 39 -9.03 1.81 -6.77
C LEU A 39 -10.16 2.78 -7.15
N ARG A 40 -9.92 4.10 -7.07
CA ARG A 40 -10.95 5.11 -7.36
C ARG A 40 -11.24 5.29 -8.84
N TRP A 41 -10.21 5.28 -9.66
CA TRP A 41 -10.29 5.67 -11.07
C TRP A 41 -10.03 4.53 -12.05
N GLY A 42 -9.45 3.45 -11.58
CA GLY A 42 -9.20 2.22 -12.32
C GLY A 42 -10.16 1.12 -11.90
N ASP A 43 -9.58 -0.05 -11.62
CA ASP A 43 -10.30 -1.23 -11.19
C ASP A 43 -9.50 -2.05 -10.17
N PHE A 44 -10.18 -2.98 -9.51
CA PHE A 44 -9.56 -3.87 -8.52
C PHE A 44 -8.52 -4.81 -9.15
N GLN A 45 -8.71 -5.20 -10.40
CA GLN A 45 -7.76 -6.08 -11.08
C GLN A 45 -6.41 -5.36 -11.32
N SER A 46 -6.46 -4.10 -11.72
CA SER A 46 -5.26 -3.27 -11.85
C SER A 46 -4.56 -3.05 -10.50
N ALA A 47 -5.31 -3.02 -9.40
CA ALA A 47 -4.75 -2.88 -8.06
C ALA A 47 -3.96 -4.12 -7.60
N LEU A 48 -4.11 -5.28 -8.24
CA LEU A 48 -3.32 -6.48 -7.96
C LEU A 48 -1.81 -6.27 -8.17
N GLN A 49 -1.41 -5.29 -8.98
CA GLN A 49 0.01 -4.97 -9.18
C GLN A 49 0.71 -4.50 -7.89
N PHE A 50 -0.03 -4.00 -6.91
CA PHE A 50 0.49 -3.56 -5.62
C PHE A 50 0.61 -4.70 -4.60
N VAL A 51 -0.09 -5.80 -4.82
CA VAL A 51 -0.08 -6.96 -3.93
C VAL A 51 1.24 -7.72 -4.07
N ASP A 52 1.83 -8.09 -2.93
CA ASP A 52 3.03 -8.91 -2.90
C ASP A 52 2.86 -10.15 -3.80
N PRO A 53 3.82 -10.46 -4.68
CA PRO A 53 3.70 -11.58 -5.62
C PRO A 53 3.39 -12.92 -4.96
N LYS A 54 3.99 -13.22 -3.80
CA LYS A 54 3.74 -14.46 -3.05
C LYS A 54 2.32 -14.50 -2.48
N VAL A 55 1.84 -13.37 -1.97
CA VAL A 55 0.47 -13.23 -1.47
C VAL A 55 -0.52 -13.38 -2.61
N ARG A 56 -0.24 -12.76 -3.75
CA ARG A 56 -1.08 -12.84 -4.95
C ARG A 56 -1.17 -14.27 -5.50
N GLU A 57 -0.06 -15.00 -5.55
CA GLU A 57 -0.02 -16.40 -5.99
C GLU A 57 -0.81 -17.32 -5.05
N ALA A 58 -0.68 -17.10 -3.73
CA ALA A 58 -1.40 -17.88 -2.72
C ALA A 58 -2.91 -17.58 -2.66
N ASN A 59 -3.33 -16.37 -3.03
CA ASN A 59 -4.70 -15.88 -2.91
C ASN A 59 -5.15 -15.23 -4.23
N GLN A 60 -5.08 -15.98 -5.32
CA GLN A 60 -5.58 -15.49 -6.62
C GLN A 60 -7.09 -15.27 -6.55
N PRO A 61 -7.60 -14.11 -7.01
CA PRO A 61 -9.03 -13.89 -7.11
C PRO A 61 -9.69 -14.95 -7.98
N THR A 62 -10.76 -15.52 -7.49
CA THR A 62 -11.59 -16.46 -8.27
C THR A 62 -12.36 -15.70 -9.36
N ALA A 63 -12.93 -16.43 -10.32
CA ALA A 63 -13.80 -15.83 -11.32
C ALA A 63 -15.00 -15.11 -10.67
N LEU A 64 -15.49 -15.64 -9.53
CA LEU A 64 -16.57 -15.01 -8.76
C LEU A 64 -16.11 -13.70 -8.11
N ASP A 65 -14.90 -13.66 -7.54
CA ASP A 65 -14.36 -12.43 -6.95
C ASP A 65 -14.17 -11.34 -8.00
N LEU A 66 -13.65 -11.70 -9.17
CA LEU A 66 -13.50 -10.77 -10.29
C LEU A 66 -14.85 -10.25 -10.78
N ALA A 67 -15.86 -11.11 -10.86
CA ALA A 67 -17.22 -10.71 -11.22
C ALA A 67 -17.84 -9.76 -10.18
N ARG A 68 -17.59 -9.98 -8.89
CA ARG A 68 -18.02 -9.07 -7.80
C ARG A 68 -17.35 -7.71 -7.90
N TYR A 69 -16.05 -7.67 -8.15
CA TYR A 69 -15.33 -6.41 -8.35
C TYR A 69 -15.87 -5.57 -9.50
N GLN A 70 -16.32 -6.22 -10.58
CA GLN A 70 -16.92 -5.52 -11.73
C GLN A 70 -18.30 -4.93 -11.44
N GLN A 71 -18.98 -5.37 -10.38
CA GLN A 71 -20.30 -4.88 -10.00
C GLN A 71 -20.26 -3.64 -9.10
N VAL A 72 -19.09 -3.24 -8.64
CA VAL A 72 -18.94 -2.12 -7.73
C VAL A 72 -18.02 -1.05 -8.30
N ARG A 73 -18.28 0.18 -7.89
CA ARG A 73 -17.40 1.33 -8.13
C ARG A 73 -17.04 1.97 -6.82
N VAL A 74 -15.77 2.37 -6.68
CA VAL A 74 -15.29 3.10 -5.52
C VAL A 74 -15.75 4.55 -5.64
N THR A 75 -16.53 5.02 -4.68
CA THR A 75 -17.04 6.39 -4.60
C THR A 75 -16.27 7.26 -3.61
N GLY A 76 -15.58 6.64 -2.67
CA GLY A 76 -14.77 7.33 -1.66
C GLY A 76 -13.59 6.46 -1.21
N TYR A 77 -12.53 7.12 -0.83
CA TYR A 77 -11.32 6.49 -0.28
C TYR A 77 -10.78 7.42 0.80
N ASP A 78 -10.95 7.05 2.06
CA ASP A 78 -10.54 7.83 3.22
C ASP A 78 -9.50 7.03 4.02
N ASP A 79 -8.27 7.48 3.99
CA ASP A 79 -7.14 6.87 4.69
C ASP A 79 -6.98 7.37 6.14
N GLY A 80 -7.90 8.16 6.62
CA GLY A 80 -8.01 8.60 8.00
C GLY A 80 -6.73 9.25 8.53
N ALA A 81 -6.15 8.65 9.58
CA ALA A 81 -4.90 9.13 10.18
C ALA A 81 -3.65 8.79 9.35
N GLY A 82 -3.81 8.05 8.26
CA GLY A 82 -2.70 7.60 7.41
C GLY A 82 -1.93 6.40 7.98
N PRO A 83 -0.76 6.10 7.38
CA PRO A 83 0.01 4.94 7.76
C PRO A 83 0.69 5.10 9.12
N VAL A 84 0.68 4.02 9.91
CA VAL A 84 1.35 3.93 11.21
C VAL A 84 2.45 2.86 11.12
N PRO A 85 3.69 3.15 11.51
CA PRO A 85 4.77 2.16 11.54
C PRO A 85 4.42 0.98 12.45
N ASP A 86 4.72 -0.24 11.98
CA ASP A 86 4.54 -1.49 12.71
C ASP A 86 5.78 -2.37 12.52
N GLY A 87 6.92 -1.86 12.96
CA GLY A 87 8.23 -2.44 12.76
C GLY A 87 9.08 -1.65 11.76
N GLU A 88 10.26 -2.17 11.43
CA GLU A 88 11.26 -1.43 10.64
C GLU A 88 10.82 -1.21 9.18
N ASN A 89 10.24 -2.22 8.56
CA ASN A 89 9.88 -2.21 7.15
C ASN A 89 8.39 -2.50 6.91
N VAL A 90 7.56 -2.25 7.90
CA VAL A 90 6.11 -2.50 7.85
C VAL A 90 5.36 -1.28 8.32
N VAL A 91 4.29 -0.95 7.61
CA VAL A 91 3.30 0.04 8.06
C VAL A 91 1.90 -0.54 7.93
N ARG A 92 1.01 -0.07 8.79
CA ARG A 92 -0.43 -0.38 8.75
C ARG A 92 -1.23 0.89 8.58
N GLN A 93 -2.32 0.79 7.85
CA GLN A 93 -3.33 1.84 7.83
C GLN A 93 -4.73 1.24 7.73
N VAL A 94 -5.70 1.99 8.20
CA VAL A 94 -7.12 1.64 8.09
C VAL A 94 -7.76 2.63 7.14
N VAL A 95 -8.38 2.12 6.09
CA VAL A 95 -9.02 2.92 5.04
C VAL A 95 -10.51 2.62 5.02
N GLN A 96 -11.32 3.67 4.92
CA GLN A 96 -12.74 3.54 4.65
C GLN A 96 -12.97 3.71 3.14
N ILE A 97 -13.53 2.68 2.52
CA ILE A 97 -13.79 2.65 1.08
C ILE A 97 -15.29 2.70 0.86
N GLY A 98 -15.77 3.79 0.26
CA GLY A 98 -17.14 3.91 -0.21
C GLY A 98 -17.31 3.12 -1.51
N LEU A 99 -18.36 2.31 -1.58
CA LEU A 99 -18.70 1.50 -2.75
C LEU A 99 -20.14 1.78 -3.18
N VAL A 100 -20.36 1.79 -4.48
CA VAL A 100 -21.71 1.76 -5.08
C VAL A 100 -21.83 0.54 -5.99
N ASN A 101 -22.92 -0.20 -5.85
CA ASN A 101 -23.25 -1.25 -6.81
C ASN A 101 -23.79 -0.60 -8.07
N ILE A 102 -23.18 -0.88 -9.22
CA ILE A 102 -23.53 -0.24 -10.49
C ILE A 102 -24.92 -0.63 -11.02
N ASN A 103 -25.45 -1.77 -10.60
CA ASN A 103 -26.75 -2.27 -11.06
C ASN A 103 -27.90 -1.77 -10.17
N THR A 104 -27.72 -1.79 -8.86
CA THR A 104 -28.77 -1.46 -7.87
C THR A 104 -28.68 -0.03 -7.36
N GLN A 105 -27.55 0.66 -7.59
CA GLN A 105 -27.22 1.97 -7.03
C GLN A 105 -27.15 1.99 -5.49
N SER A 106 -27.07 0.82 -4.88
CA SER A 106 -26.92 0.67 -3.44
C SER A 106 -25.50 1.07 -3.01
N GLU A 107 -25.40 1.93 -2.02
CA GLU A 107 -24.13 2.41 -1.46
C GLU A 107 -23.82 1.70 -0.14
N ARG A 108 -22.54 1.46 0.11
CA ARG A 108 -22.03 0.95 1.38
C ARG A 108 -20.59 1.36 1.60
N THR A 109 -20.12 1.25 2.83
CA THR A 109 -18.72 1.47 3.20
C THR A 109 -18.12 0.17 3.69
N VAL A 110 -16.91 -0.13 3.25
CA VAL A 110 -16.11 -1.24 3.78
C VAL A 110 -14.86 -0.69 4.47
N ILE A 111 -14.44 -1.39 5.50
CA ILE A 111 -13.21 -1.07 6.24
C ILE A 111 -12.09 -1.97 5.74
N ASP A 112 -11.10 -1.37 5.12
CA ASP A 112 -9.91 -2.05 4.61
C ASP A 112 -8.72 -1.84 5.54
N ARG A 113 -8.25 -2.94 6.15
CA ARG A 113 -7.09 -2.93 7.05
C ARG A 113 -5.86 -3.35 6.27
N GLN A 114 -5.10 -2.37 5.83
CA GLN A 114 -3.95 -2.55 4.97
C GLN A 114 -2.68 -2.75 5.78
N THR A 115 -1.88 -3.71 5.34
CA THR A 115 -0.50 -3.92 5.80
C THR A 115 0.43 -3.84 4.59
N TRP A 116 1.41 -2.96 4.68
CA TRP A 116 2.40 -2.70 3.64
C TRP A 116 3.78 -3.06 4.14
N ARG A 117 4.56 -3.75 3.31
CA ARG A 117 5.93 -4.14 3.61
C ARG A 117 6.89 -3.57 2.57
N TYR A 118 7.97 -2.97 3.05
CA TYR A 118 9.04 -2.46 2.20
C TYR A 118 10.00 -3.58 1.78
N ASP A 119 10.30 -3.64 0.50
CA ASP A 119 11.33 -4.50 -0.08
C ASP A 119 12.59 -3.66 -0.36
N PRO A 120 13.67 -3.82 0.44
CA PRO A 120 14.89 -3.03 0.27
C PRO A 120 15.63 -3.30 -1.04
N GLU A 121 15.52 -4.51 -1.59
CA GLU A 121 16.18 -4.88 -2.84
C GLU A 121 15.53 -4.19 -4.04
N LYS A 122 14.20 -4.21 -4.09
CA LYS A 122 13.40 -3.60 -5.16
C LYS A 122 13.06 -2.14 -4.89
N LYS A 123 13.36 -1.64 -3.69
CA LYS A 123 13.05 -0.27 -3.23
C LYS A 123 11.58 0.10 -3.43
N ARG A 124 10.69 -0.84 -3.09
CA ARG A 124 9.24 -0.63 -3.23
C ARG A 124 8.45 -1.22 -2.07
N TRP A 125 7.25 -0.67 -1.90
CA TRP A 125 6.28 -1.16 -0.93
C TRP A 125 5.31 -2.13 -1.58
N TRP A 126 5.02 -3.22 -0.88
CA TRP A 126 4.08 -4.24 -1.28
C TRP A 126 2.92 -4.33 -0.30
N LEU A 127 1.70 -4.43 -0.84
CA LEU A 127 0.51 -4.75 -0.06
C LEU A 127 0.52 -6.23 0.29
N VAL A 128 0.66 -6.55 1.56
CA VAL A 128 0.71 -7.95 2.04
C VAL A 128 -0.61 -8.43 2.63
N SER A 129 -1.54 -7.54 2.90
CA SER A 129 -2.90 -7.87 3.35
C SER A 129 -3.85 -8.28 2.22
N GLY A 130 -3.44 -8.12 0.96
CA GLY A 130 -4.28 -8.40 -0.20
C GLY A 130 -5.27 -7.27 -0.52
N LEU A 131 -6.09 -7.48 -1.56
CA LEU A 131 -7.12 -6.53 -1.95
C LEU A 131 -8.23 -6.43 -0.89
N PRO A 132 -8.98 -5.30 -0.87
CA PRO A 132 -10.09 -5.13 0.05
C PRO A 132 -11.14 -6.24 -0.09
N ASP A 133 -11.61 -6.74 1.06
CA ASP A 133 -12.75 -7.65 1.09
C ASP A 133 -14.05 -6.85 0.95
N ILE A 134 -14.56 -6.78 -0.26
CA ILE A 134 -15.80 -6.06 -0.57
C ILE A 134 -17.07 -6.82 -0.18
N THR A 135 -16.94 -8.01 0.40
CA THR A 135 -18.10 -8.83 0.83
C THR A 135 -18.49 -8.56 2.29
N ARG A 136 -17.61 -7.92 3.06
CA ARG A 136 -17.83 -7.56 4.46
C ARG A 136 -18.25 -6.11 4.61
N GLU A 137 -19.14 -5.87 5.55
CA GLU A 137 -19.52 -4.54 6.03
C GLU A 137 -18.69 -4.13 7.25
#